data_664b75dce672752525f688c3ea12911d
#
_entry.id   664b75dce672752525f688c3ea12911d
#
_cell.length_a   1.000
_cell.length_b   1.000
_cell.length_c   1.000
_cell.angle_alpha   90.00
_cell.angle_beta   90.00
_cell.angle_gamma   90.00
#
_symmetry.space_group_name_H-M   'P 1'
#
loop_
_entity.id
_entity.type
_entity.pdbx_description
1 polymer ?
#
loop_
_entity_poly.entity_id
_entity_poly.type
_entity_poly.pdbx_seq_one_letter_code
_entity_poly.pdbx_strand_id
1 'polypeptide(L)'
;MSKRQPEVNKQRRARTQRKNGAAPEAHASPLAPAVGEVERAMVFPVLQHTATALHRLLAPFCEVVVHDFRDFEHSIIHIEGNITNRKVGDAATDLLLTKASLGDTDEDLYNYLTSLPGGRLMKSCTIFLRDETGKAYGAFCINFDISAFANMRQTLNHFLATEEKVDVSENFANDIEETIQAVLTETLYELGQQLPLMSREEKVGLVGRLADKGIFQVKKAVPIVADQLGLSRATVYNYLRDARNGREP
;
A
#
# COMPACT_ATOMS: atom_id res chain seq x y z
N MET A 1 88.99 0.82 15.65
CA MET A 1 89.41 -0.09 16.73
C MET A 1 88.51 -1.26 16.71
N SER A 2 89.00 -2.28 16.28
CA SER A 2 89.46 -3.58 16.75
C SER A 2 88.39 -4.61 16.82
N LYS A 3 88.39 -5.55 15.82
CA LYS A 3 88.74 -6.98 15.91
C LYS A 3 87.91 -7.82 16.89
N ARG A 4 87.24 -8.92 16.63
CA ARG A 4 87.79 -10.18 16.03
C ARG A 4 86.62 -11.17 15.76
N GLN A 5 86.69 -11.87 14.64
CA GLN A 5 86.25 -13.28 14.55
C GLN A 5 87.36 -14.14 15.19
N PRO A 6 87.13 -15.42 15.55
CA PRO A 6 86.97 -16.57 14.64
C PRO A 6 86.04 -17.67 15.29
N GLU A 7 85.79 -18.88 14.89
CA GLU A 7 86.31 -19.87 13.93
C GLU A 7 85.38 -21.09 13.87
N VAL A 8 85.25 -21.61 12.76
CA VAL A 8 85.01 -22.98 12.24
C VAL A 8 85.10 -24.13 13.24
N ASN A 9 84.13 -25.05 13.22
CA ASN A 9 84.42 -26.47 13.33
C ASN A 9 83.50 -27.33 12.46
N LYS A 10 84.12 -28.11 11.58
CA LYS A 10 83.59 -29.20 10.77
C LYS A 10 83.55 -30.50 11.62
N GLN A 11 82.55 -31.27 11.56
CA GLN A 11 82.60 -32.73 11.50
C GLN A 11 81.26 -33.40 11.30
N ARG A 12 81.10 -34.06 10.27
CA ARG A 12 81.01 -35.49 9.91
C ARG A 12 79.63 -36.10 9.80
N ARG A 13 79.39 -36.45 8.58
CA ARG A 13 78.48 -37.49 8.00
C ARG A 13 77.99 -38.58 8.96
N ALA A 14 76.67 -38.80 8.91
CA ALA A 14 76.11 -40.16 8.93
C ALA A 14 74.85 -40.20 8.03
N ARG A 15 74.94 -41.06 7.05
CA ARG A 15 73.98 -41.41 6.02
C ARG A 15 73.06 -42.48 6.60
N THR A 16 71.75 -42.16 6.78
CA THR A 16 70.80 -43.23 7.00
C THR A 16 69.61 -43.04 6.04
N GLN A 17 69.51 -43.97 5.12
CA GLN A 17 68.38 -44.18 4.23
C GLN A 17 67.18 -44.52 5.11
N ARG A 18 66.05 -43.81 4.98
CA ARG A 18 64.77 -44.26 5.38
C ARG A 18 63.77 -44.21 4.23
N LYS A 19 63.25 -45.40 4.00
CA LYS A 19 62.24 -45.88 3.08
C LYS A 19 61.12 -44.89 2.83
N ASN A 20 60.72 -44.79 1.53
CA ASN A 20 59.47 -44.33 1.04
C ASN A 20 58.31 -45.04 1.80
N GLY A 21 57.59 -44.29 2.62
CA GLY A 21 56.24 -44.59 3.06
C GLY A 21 55.32 -43.58 2.42
N ALA A 22 54.56 -44.05 1.45
CA ALA A 22 53.44 -43.25 0.91
C ALA A 22 52.48 -42.93 2.06
N ALA A 23 52.28 -41.66 2.31
CA ALA A 23 51.19 -41.20 3.17
C ALA A 23 49.85 -41.54 2.49
N PRO A 24 48.86 -42.04 3.22
CA PRO A 24 47.52 -42.25 2.64
C PRO A 24 46.96 -40.87 2.18
N GLU A 25 46.56 -40.82 0.94
CA GLU A 25 45.71 -39.73 0.46
C GLU A 25 44.49 -39.62 1.37
N ALA A 26 44.45 -38.56 2.17
CA ALA A 26 43.26 -38.18 2.88
C ALA A 26 42.17 -37.85 1.83
N HIS A 27 41.23 -38.76 1.66
CA HIS A 27 39.96 -38.45 1.00
C HIS A 27 39.38 -37.26 1.75
N ALA A 28 39.50 -36.07 1.19
CA ALA A 28 38.74 -34.93 1.65
C ALA A 28 37.26 -35.30 1.47
N SER A 29 36.58 -35.54 2.56
CA SER A 29 35.11 -35.58 2.56
C SER A 29 34.62 -34.28 1.88
N PRO A 30 33.63 -34.34 0.99
CA PRO A 30 33.06 -33.13 0.43
C PRO A 30 32.64 -32.24 1.61
N LEU A 31 33.25 -31.07 1.70
CA LEU A 31 32.84 -30.03 2.67
C LEU A 31 31.33 -29.90 2.58
N ALA A 32 30.66 -30.00 3.74
CA ALA A 32 29.23 -29.66 3.80
C ALA A 32 29.03 -28.29 3.14
N PRO A 33 28.00 -28.12 2.29
CA PRO A 33 27.76 -26.85 1.62
C PRO A 33 27.69 -25.75 2.67
N ALA A 34 28.28 -24.58 2.34
CA ALA A 34 28.26 -23.45 3.24
C ALA A 34 26.82 -23.08 3.56
N VAL A 35 26.56 -22.67 4.82
CA VAL A 35 25.23 -22.27 5.28
C VAL A 35 24.62 -21.27 4.29
N GLY A 36 23.39 -21.54 3.84
CA GLY A 36 22.68 -20.72 2.84
C GLY A 36 22.91 -21.12 1.36
N GLU A 37 23.80 -22.07 1.04
CA GLU A 37 23.96 -22.52 -0.37
C GLU A 37 22.85 -23.46 -0.82
N VAL A 38 22.34 -24.31 0.09
CA VAL A 38 21.22 -25.20 -0.20
C VAL A 38 19.94 -24.39 -0.39
N GLU A 39 19.71 -23.42 0.48
CA GLU A 39 18.56 -22.52 0.41
C GLU A 39 18.59 -21.72 -0.91
N ARG A 40 19.74 -21.15 -1.28
CA ARG A 40 19.87 -20.44 -2.56
C ARG A 40 19.55 -21.30 -3.76
N ALA A 41 20.09 -22.52 -3.79
CA ALA A 41 19.86 -23.45 -4.88
C ALA A 41 18.39 -23.84 -5.04
N MET A 42 17.64 -23.87 -3.95
CA MET A 42 16.21 -24.21 -3.96
C MET A 42 15.31 -23.00 -4.16
N VAL A 43 15.60 -21.88 -3.50
CA VAL A 43 14.70 -20.71 -3.41
C VAL A 43 14.84 -19.80 -4.62
N PHE A 44 16.06 -19.49 -5.08
CA PHE A 44 16.25 -18.56 -6.18
C PHE A 44 15.55 -18.97 -7.50
N PRO A 45 15.59 -20.22 -7.96
CA PRO A 45 14.84 -20.61 -9.17
C PRO A 45 13.34 -20.40 -9.03
N VAL A 46 12.76 -20.69 -7.86
CA VAL A 46 11.32 -20.45 -7.60
C VAL A 46 11.01 -18.96 -7.66
N LEU A 47 11.84 -18.12 -7.04
CA LEU A 47 11.65 -16.67 -7.05
C LEU A 47 11.82 -16.06 -8.44
N GLN A 48 12.73 -16.57 -9.27
CA GLN A 48 12.88 -16.13 -10.65
C GLN A 48 11.61 -16.41 -11.47
N HIS A 49 11.04 -17.62 -11.36
CA HIS A 49 9.76 -17.92 -11.98
C HIS A 49 8.62 -17.07 -11.45
N THR A 50 8.60 -16.82 -10.12
CA THR A 50 7.61 -15.96 -9.48
C THR A 50 7.73 -14.52 -9.97
N ALA A 51 8.96 -14.00 -10.12
CA ALA A 51 9.22 -12.67 -10.66
C ALA A 51 8.67 -12.53 -12.08
N THR A 52 8.95 -13.51 -12.94
CA THR A 52 8.41 -13.54 -14.31
C THR A 52 6.87 -13.55 -14.32
N ALA A 53 6.25 -14.36 -13.48
CA ALA A 53 4.78 -14.45 -13.40
C ALA A 53 4.16 -13.14 -12.93
N LEU A 54 4.69 -12.53 -11.85
CA LEU A 54 4.22 -11.26 -11.32
C LEU A 54 4.38 -10.11 -12.33
N HIS A 55 5.54 -10.04 -12.98
CA HIS A 55 5.76 -9.03 -14.01
C HIS A 55 4.74 -9.19 -15.13
N ARG A 56 4.57 -10.39 -15.70
CA ARG A 56 3.62 -10.63 -16.80
C ARG A 56 2.18 -10.29 -16.44
N LEU A 57 1.79 -10.55 -15.19
CA LEU A 57 0.44 -10.24 -14.70
C LEU A 57 0.20 -8.74 -14.56
N LEU A 58 1.22 -7.98 -14.12
CA LEU A 58 1.10 -6.58 -13.72
C LEU A 58 1.81 -5.60 -14.67
N ALA A 59 2.38 -6.08 -15.77
CA ALA A 59 3.03 -5.23 -16.77
C ALA A 59 2.06 -4.18 -17.34
N PRO A 60 2.54 -3.00 -17.69
CA PRO A 60 3.93 -2.54 -17.63
C PRO A 60 4.31 -1.89 -16.27
N PHE A 61 3.48 -1.99 -15.25
CA PHE A 61 3.59 -1.24 -14.00
C PHE A 61 4.45 -1.93 -12.93
N CYS A 62 4.93 -3.15 -13.19
CA CYS A 62 5.63 -3.96 -12.18
C CYS A 62 7.04 -4.29 -12.63
N GLU A 63 8.00 -4.11 -11.73
CA GLU A 63 9.37 -4.62 -11.83
C GLU A 63 9.64 -5.50 -10.61
N VAL A 64 10.21 -6.67 -10.81
CA VAL A 64 10.53 -7.60 -9.74
C VAL A 64 12.01 -7.97 -9.82
N VAL A 65 12.70 -7.88 -8.67
CA VAL A 65 14.14 -8.06 -8.58
C VAL A 65 14.48 -9.11 -7.53
N VAL A 66 15.41 -10.01 -7.88
CA VAL A 66 15.99 -10.98 -6.97
C VAL A 66 17.44 -10.61 -6.71
N HIS A 67 17.79 -10.43 -5.44
CA HIS A 67 19.14 -10.10 -5.00
C HIS A 67 19.80 -11.29 -4.28
N ASP A 68 21.08 -11.52 -4.56
CA ASP A 68 21.95 -12.40 -3.80
C ASP A 68 22.97 -11.54 -3.03
N PHE A 69 23.03 -11.70 -1.72
CA PHE A 69 23.89 -10.87 -0.85
C PHE A 69 25.33 -11.38 -0.72
N ARG A 70 25.74 -12.37 -1.54
CA ARG A 70 27.16 -12.77 -1.62
C ARG A 70 28.05 -11.67 -2.19
N ASP A 71 27.50 -10.86 -3.09
CA ASP A 71 28.18 -9.72 -3.71
C ASP A 71 27.18 -8.55 -3.85
N PHE A 72 27.34 -7.53 -3.02
CA PHE A 72 26.46 -6.36 -3.06
C PHE A 72 26.71 -5.45 -4.26
N GLU A 73 27.90 -5.51 -4.87
CA GLU A 73 28.23 -4.73 -6.07
C GLU A 73 27.56 -5.31 -7.33
N HIS A 74 27.25 -6.62 -7.31
CA HIS A 74 26.63 -7.35 -8.41
C HIS A 74 25.44 -8.20 -7.90
N SER A 75 24.64 -7.67 -7.00
CA SER A 75 23.65 -8.44 -6.25
C SER A 75 22.42 -8.85 -7.07
N ILE A 76 22.09 -8.15 -8.14
CA ILE A 76 20.94 -8.50 -8.97
C ILE A 76 21.23 -9.76 -9.77
N ILE A 77 20.61 -10.88 -9.39
CA ILE A 77 20.73 -12.15 -10.10
C ILE A 77 19.59 -12.40 -11.08
N HIS A 78 18.46 -11.70 -10.89
CA HIS A 78 17.31 -11.75 -11.80
C HIS A 78 16.51 -10.47 -11.68
N ILE A 79 15.97 -10.00 -12.80
CA ILE A 79 15.09 -8.83 -12.87
C ILE A 79 14.11 -9.01 -14.02
N GLU A 80 12.83 -8.71 -13.74
CA GLU A 80 11.77 -8.65 -14.74
C GLU A 80 11.11 -7.28 -14.67
N GLY A 81 10.93 -6.66 -15.83
CA GLY A 81 10.46 -5.27 -15.95
C GLY A 81 11.61 -4.28 -16.17
N ASN A 82 11.27 -3.02 -16.36
CA ASN A 82 12.23 -1.97 -16.64
C ASN A 82 11.77 -0.61 -16.07
N ILE A 83 11.40 -0.58 -14.79
CA ILE A 83 10.95 0.65 -14.12
C ILE A 83 12.14 1.47 -13.66
N THR A 84 13.15 0.81 -13.10
CA THR A 84 14.35 1.44 -12.52
C THR A 84 15.52 1.55 -13.50
N ASN A 85 15.41 0.98 -14.71
CA ASN A 85 16.47 0.84 -15.71
C ASN A 85 17.69 0.02 -15.22
N ARG A 86 17.52 -0.81 -14.19
CA ARG A 86 18.55 -1.73 -13.70
C ARG A 86 18.54 -3.03 -14.48
N LYS A 87 19.62 -3.79 -14.36
CA LYS A 87 19.84 -5.07 -15.05
C LYS A 87 20.53 -6.08 -14.15
N VAL A 88 20.53 -7.33 -14.56
CA VAL A 88 21.32 -8.38 -13.92
C VAL A 88 22.77 -7.98 -13.82
N GLY A 89 23.38 -8.15 -12.66
CA GLY A 89 24.76 -7.76 -12.35
C GLY A 89 24.90 -6.34 -11.78
N ASP A 90 23.81 -5.57 -11.65
CA ASP A 90 23.88 -4.27 -10.98
C ASP A 90 23.86 -4.42 -9.44
N ALA A 91 24.29 -3.35 -8.77
CA ALA A 91 24.46 -3.31 -7.32
C ALA A 91 23.14 -3.32 -6.53
N ALA A 92 23.23 -3.65 -5.25
CA ALA A 92 22.17 -3.44 -4.30
C ALA A 92 21.84 -1.95 -4.12
N THR A 93 20.60 -1.65 -3.72
CA THR A 93 20.20 -0.28 -3.37
C THR A 93 20.81 0.13 -2.02
N ASP A 94 20.86 1.44 -1.77
CA ASP A 94 21.27 2.03 -0.49
C ASP A 94 20.45 1.49 0.70
N LEU A 95 19.16 1.29 0.50
CA LEU A 95 18.26 0.66 1.48
C LEU A 95 18.73 -0.76 1.85
N LEU A 96 18.99 -1.60 0.86
CA LEU A 96 19.45 -2.98 1.08
C LEU A 96 20.82 -3.01 1.74
N LEU A 97 21.74 -2.16 1.30
CA LEU A 97 23.09 -2.02 1.90
C LEU A 97 22.99 -1.59 3.37
N THR A 98 22.19 -0.58 3.67
CA THR A 98 22.02 -0.07 5.02
C THR A 98 21.40 -1.14 5.93
N LYS A 99 20.31 -1.76 5.52
CA LYS A 99 19.63 -2.81 6.29
C LYS A 99 20.55 -4.01 6.55
N ALA A 100 21.24 -4.49 5.53
CA ALA A 100 22.16 -5.63 5.67
C ALA A 100 23.37 -5.30 6.54
N SER A 101 23.96 -4.09 6.44
CA SER A 101 25.12 -3.68 7.23
C SER A 101 24.81 -3.48 8.72
N LEU A 102 23.59 -3.04 9.04
CA LEU A 102 23.10 -2.88 10.41
C LEU A 102 22.60 -4.20 11.03
N GLY A 103 22.49 -5.27 10.25
CA GLY A 103 21.84 -6.50 10.67
C GLY A 103 20.32 -6.34 10.88
N ASP A 104 19.74 -5.25 10.36
CA ASP A 104 18.32 -4.91 10.49
C ASP A 104 17.53 -5.51 9.31
N THR A 105 17.55 -6.82 9.23
CA THR A 105 16.86 -7.60 8.19
C THR A 105 15.83 -8.57 8.77
N ASP A 106 15.46 -8.41 10.04
CA ASP A 106 14.52 -9.31 10.74
C ASP A 106 13.08 -9.11 10.27
N GLU A 107 12.75 -7.89 9.83
CA GLU A 107 11.44 -7.55 9.32
C GLU A 107 11.47 -7.25 7.82
N ASP A 108 10.44 -7.72 7.11
CA ASP A 108 10.21 -7.38 5.72
C ASP A 108 9.58 -6.00 5.61
N LEU A 109 9.80 -5.35 4.47
CA LEU A 109 9.26 -4.02 4.21
C LEU A 109 8.11 -4.11 3.20
N TYR A 110 6.93 -3.65 3.59
CA TYR A 110 5.74 -3.70 2.75
C TYR A 110 5.18 -2.32 2.44
N ASN A 111 4.75 -2.12 1.19
CA ASN A 111 3.97 -0.94 0.77
C ASN A 111 4.64 0.41 1.06
N TYR A 112 5.95 0.50 1.05
CA TYR A 112 6.64 1.77 1.23
C TYR A 112 6.73 2.56 -0.09
N LEU A 113 6.76 3.88 0.03
CA LEU A 113 6.80 4.77 -1.12
C LEU A 113 8.26 5.06 -1.50
N THR A 114 8.57 4.93 -2.78
CA THR A 114 9.87 5.28 -3.37
C THR A 114 9.66 6.25 -4.52
N SER A 115 10.54 7.25 -4.60
CA SER A 115 10.54 8.21 -5.71
C SER A 115 11.66 7.90 -6.69
N LEU A 116 11.35 7.98 -7.97
CA LEU A 116 12.29 7.86 -9.07
C LEU A 116 12.63 9.24 -9.66
N PRO A 117 13.76 9.35 -10.39
CA PRO A 117 14.04 10.55 -11.18
C PRO A 117 12.85 10.92 -12.09
N GLY A 118 12.61 12.23 -12.23
CA GLY A 118 11.47 12.73 -13.01
C GLY A 118 10.14 12.74 -12.27
N GLY A 119 10.12 12.51 -10.95
CA GLY A 119 8.90 12.60 -10.12
C GLY A 119 7.99 11.37 -10.21
N ARG A 120 8.45 10.27 -10.79
CA ARG A 120 7.72 9.00 -10.80
C ARG A 120 7.64 8.44 -9.39
N LEU A 121 6.50 7.86 -9.06
CA LEU A 121 6.22 7.27 -7.74
C LEU A 121 6.09 5.76 -7.86
N MET A 122 6.81 5.05 -7.00
CA MET A 122 6.69 3.61 -6.84
C MET A 122 6.18 3.25 -5.45
N LYS A 123 5.40 2.19 -5.40
CA LYS A 123 5.05 1.47 -4.19
C LYS A 123 5.84 0.18 -4.18
N SER A 124 6.66 -0.02 -3.17
CA SER A 124 7.63 -1.11 -3.13
C SER A 124 7.41 -2.05 -1.95
N CYS A 125 7.83 -3.30 -2.14
CA CYS A 125 7.97 -4.29 -1.07
C CYS A 125 9.36 -4.91 -1.17
N THR A 126 9.97 -5.21 -0.02
CA THR A 126 11.23 -5.94 0.10
C THR A 126 11.06 -7.08 1.10
N ILE A 127 11.25 -8.30 0.64
CA ILE A 127 11.22 -9.51 1.44
C ILE A 127 12.66 -9.98 1.59
N PHE A 128 13.16 -10.08 2.81
CA PHE A 128 14.48 -10.59 3.07
C PHE A 128 14.48 -12.12 3.10
N LEU A 129 15.37 -12.74 2.35
CA LEU A 129 15.54 -14.18 2.30
C LEU A 129 16.53 -14.58 3.39
N ARG A 130 16.05 -15.25 4.42
CA ARG A 130 16.80 -15.59 5.63
C ARG A 130 17.09 -17.09 5.65
N ASP A 131 18.26 -17.43 6.15
CA ASP A 131 18.60 -18.82 6.47
C ASP A 131 17.97 -19.26 7.81
N GLU A 132 18.20 -20.50 8.20
CA GLU A 132 17.70 -21.07 9.44
C GLU A 132 18.21 -20.36 10.70
N THR A 133 19.28 -19.57 10.61
CA THR A 133 19.80 -18.75 11.71
C THR A 133 19.16 -17.37 11.77
N GLY A 134 18.31 -17.01 10.81
CA GLY A 134 17.70 -15.69 10.67
C GLY A 134 18.56 -14.70 9.87
N LYS A 135 19.74 -15.08 9.42
CA LYS A 135 20.62 -14.20 8.65
C LYS A 135 20.14 -14.08 7.21
N ALA A 136 19.96 -12.85 6.75
CA ALA A 136 19.57 -12.60 5.37
C ALA A 136 20.70 -12.95 4.39
N TYR A 137 20.38 -13.76 3.38
CA TYR A 137 21.29 -14.13 2.30
C TYR A 137 20.90 -13.55 0.94
N GLY A 138 19.76 -12.90 0.85
CA GLY A 138 19.25 -12.27 -0.35
C GLY A 138 17.99 -11.45 -0.07
N ALA A 139 17.41 -10.90 -1.14
CA ALA A 139 16.14 -10.19 -1.08
C ALA A 139 15.31 -10.42 -2.34
N PHE A 140 13.99 -10.40 -2.17
CA PHE A 140 12.99 -10.38 -3.22
C PHE A 140 12.25 -9.05 -3.18
N CYS A 141 12.42 -8.23 -4.20
CA CYS A 141 11.86 -6.88 -4.25
C CYS A 141 10.79 -6.79 -5.33
N ILE A 142 9.65 -6.16 -5.00
CA ILE A 142 8.58 -5.86 -5.94
C ILE A 142 8.43 -4.34 -5.98
N ASN A 143 8.53 -3.76 -7.16
CA ASN A 143 8.37 -2.34 -7.43
C ASN A 143 7.16 -2.13 -8.32
N PHE A 144 6.18 -1.35 -7.88
CA PHE A 144 4.98 -1.05 -8.64
C PHE A 144 4.89 0.46 -8.92
N ASP A 145 4.94 0.83 -10.19
CA ASP A 145 4.80 2.23 -10.62
C ASP A 145 3.35 2.68 -10.47
N ILE A 146 3.12 3.60 -9.55
CA ILE A 146 1.80 4.17 -9.26
C ILE A 146 1.58 5.54 -9.88
N SER A 147 2.51 6.06 -10.69
CA SER A 147 2.46 7.42 -11.22
C SER A 147 1.18 7.68 -12.03
N ALA A 148 0.81 6.76 -12.92
CA ALA A 148 -0.40 6.89 -13.72
C ALA A 148 -1.67 6.90 -12.84
N PHE A 149 -1.71 6.07 -11.81
CA PHE A 149 -2.82 5.99 -10.87
C PHE A 149 -2.92 7.24 -9.98
N ALA A 150 -1.78 7.80 -9.56
CA ALA A 150 -1.74 9.05 -8.81
C ALA A 150 -2.27 10.22 -9.63
N ASN A 151 -1.89 10.31 -10.91
CA ASN A 151 -2.40 11.32 -11.83
C ASN A 151 -3.90 11.15 -12.10
N MET A 152 -4.36 9.92 -12.31
CA MET A 152 -5.79 9.60 -12.47
C MET A 152 -6.59 10.04 -11.23
N ARG A 153 -6.09 9.73 -10.02
CA ARG A 153 -6.73 10.18 -8.77
C ARG A 153 -6.83 11.70 -8.72
N GLN A 154 -5.78 12.43 -9.08
CA GLN A 154 -5.81 13.90 -9.11
C GLN A 154 -6.86 14.42 -10.10
N THR A 155 -6.94 13.83 -11.29
CA THR A 155 -7.94 14.17 -12.30
C THR A 155 -9.36 13.89 -11.79
N LEU A 156 -9.60 12.73 -11.20
CA LEU A 156 -10.90 12.38 -10.60
C LEU A 156 -11.27 13.36 -9.47
N ASN A 157 -10.33 13.67 -8.59
CA ASN A 157 -10.57 14.64 -7.51
C ASN A 157 -10.96 16.02 -8.07
N HIS A 158 -10.36 16.44 -9.18
CA HIS A 158 -10.75 17.70 -9.84
C HIS A 158 -12.18 17.64 -10.36
N PHE A 159 -12.60 16.56 -10.99
CA PHE A 159 -13.98 16.41 -11.49
C PHE A 159 -15.01 16.21 -10.38
N LEU A 160 -14.62 15.62 -9.26
CA LEU A 160 -15.52 15.38 -8.12
C LEU A 160 -15.55 16.57 -7.15
N ALA A 161 -14.65 17.53 -7.31
CA ALA A 161 -14.61 18.71 -6.46
C ALA A 161 -15.85 19.56 -6.69
N THR A 162 -16.54 19.88 -5.61
CA THR A 162 -17.65 20.85 -5.56
C THR A 162 -17.19 22.09 -4.80
N GLU A 163 -17.80 23.23 -5.07
CA GLU A 163 -17.56 24.43 -4.28
C GLU A 163 -18.16 24.24 -2.88
N GLU A 164 -17.32 24.32 -1.85
CA GLU A 164 -17.70 24.03 -0.44
C GLU A 164 -18.75 24.97 0.17
N LYS A 165 -19.20 25.99 -0.58
CA LYS A 165 -19.98 27.11 -0.01
C LYS A 165 -21.44 27.17 -0.42
N VAL A 166 -21.94 26.26 -1.20
CA VAL A 166 -23.35 26.30 -1.61
C VAL A 166 -23.98 24.99 -1.16
N ASP A 167 -24.69 25.08 -0.04
CA ASP A 167 -25.59 24.02 0.42
C ASP A 167 -26.83 24.01 -0.51
N VAL A 168 -26.59 23.64 -1.77
CA VAL A 168 -27.63 23.49 -2.79
C VAL A 168 -27.93 22.02 -2.94
N SER A 169 -29.06 21.63 -2.42
CA SER A 169 -29.69 20.35 -2.73
C SER A 169 -30.71 20.58 -3.84
N GLU A 170 -30.52 19.96 -4.98
CA GLU A 170 -31.46 20.00 -6.10
C GLU A 170 -31.92 18.58 -6.46
N ASN A 171 -33.22 18.36 -6.43
CA ASN A 171 -33.84 17.10 -6.79
C ASN A 171 -34.44 17.18 -8.19
N PHE A 172 -33.91 16.40 -9.13
CA PHE A 172 -34.43 16.28 -10.49
C PHE A 172 -35.58 15.27 -10.53
N ALA A 173 -36.77 15.72 -10.15
CA ALA A 173 -37.98 14.94 -10.22
C ALA A 173 -38.75 15.24 -11.53
N ASN A 174 -39.48 14.27 -12.06
CA ASN A 174 -40.23 14.42 -13.31
C ASN A 174 -41.54 15.20 -13.12
N ASP A 175 -42.06 15.22 -11.91
CA ASP A 175 -43.25 15.99 -11.55
C ASP A 175 -43.11 16.58 -10.13
N ILE A 176 -44.09 17.40 -9.78
CA ILE A 176 -44.07 18.13 -8.52
C ILE A 176 -44.37 17.23 -7.30
N GLU A 177 -45.05 16.12 -7.51
CA GLU A 177 -45.34 15.16 -6.43
C GLU A 177 -44.05 14.40 -6.05
N GLU A 178 -43.27 13.96 -7.03
CA GLU A 178 -41.94 13.39 -6.82
C GLU A 178 -40.99 14.39 -6.14
N THR A 179 -41.03 15.66 -6.54
CA THR A 179 -40.23 16.73 -5.90
C THR A 179 -40.55 16.86 -4.43
N ILE A 180 -41.85 16.94 -4.09
CA ILE A 180 -42.35 17.07 -2.69
C ILE A 180 -41.93 15.84 -1.89
N GLN A 181 -42.02 14.64 -2.46
CA GLN A 181 -41.65 13.40 -1.81
C GLN A 181 -40.13 13.33 -1.56
N ALA A 182 -39.29 13.74 -2.54
CA ALA A 182 -37.86 13.80 -2.39
C ALA A 182 -37.45 14.75 -1.25
N VAL A 183 -37.98 15.97 -1.24
CA VAL A 183 -37.67 16.97 -0.19
C VAL A 183 -38.17 16.49 1.19
N LEU A 184 -39.31 15.83 1.26
CA LEU A 184 -39.80 15.23 2.52
C LEU A 184 -38.83 14.14 3.02
N THR A 185 -38.42 13.23 2.15
CA THR A 185 -37.51 12.13 2.49
C THR A 185 -36.16 12.68 2.97
N GLU A 186 -35.58 13.65 2.25
CA GLU A 186 -34.35 14.33 2.64
C GLU A 186 -34.49 15.01 4.01
N THR A 187 -35.60 15.73 4.24
CA THR A 187 -35.83 16.41 5.53
C THR A 187 -35.98 15.43 6.69
N LEU A 188 -36.63 14.29 6.48
CA LEU A 188 -36.71 13.20 7.47
C LEU A 188 -35.33 12.60 7.78
N TYR A 189 -34.48 12.42 6.74
CA TYR A 189 -33.14 11.93 6.90
C TYR A 189 -32.24 12.91 7.68
N GLU A 190 -32.34 14.22 7.39
CA GLU A 190 -31.63 15.27 8.13
C GLU A 190 -32.04 15.30 9.62
N LEU A 191 -33.32 15.01 9.92
CA LEU A 191 -33.82 14.94 11.29
C LEU A 191 -33.48 13.63 12.00
N GLY A 192 -33.02 12.61 11.29
CA GLY A 192 -32.80 11.28 11.85
C GLY A 192 -34.10 10.60 12.37
N GLN A 193 -35.26 10.97 11.80
CA GLN A 193 -36.55 10.55 12.29
C GLN A 193 -37.32 9.71 11.28
N GLN A 194 -38.20 8.86 11.80
CA GLN A 194 -39.14 8.04 11.01
C GLN A 194 -40.57 8.54 11.23
N LEU A 195 -41.26 8.83 10.14
CA LEU A 195 -42.60 9.42 10.14
C LEU A 195 -43.62 8.75 11.09
N PRO A 196 -43.71 7.38 11.16
CA PRO A 196 -44.66 6.71 12.05
C PRO A 196 -44.40 6.92 13.54
N LEU A 197 -43.18 7.29 13.91
CA LEU A 197 -42.73 7.45 15.30
C LEU A 197 -42.78 8.91 15.78
N MET A 198 -43.07 9.86 14.89
CA MET A 198 -43.04 11.29 15.19
C MET A 198 -44.22 11.72 16.05
N SER A 199 -43.94 12.45 17.13
CA SER A 199 -44.92 13.17 17.93
C SER A 199 -45.61 14.29 17.13
N ARG A 200 -46.65 14.92 17.72
CA ARG A 200 -47.31 16.07 17.11
C ARG A 200 -46.33 17.23 16.93
N GLU A 201 -45.55 17.53 17.95
CA GLU A 201 -44.57 18.63 17.97
C GLU A 201 -43.50 18.45 16.91
N GLU A 202 -43.01 17.22 16.75
CA GLU A 202 -42.01 16.86 15.71
C GLU A 202 -42.59 17.01 14.29
N LYS A 203 -43.86 16.61 14.09
CA LYS A 203 -44.57 16.83 12.81
C LYS A 203 -44.81 18.31 12.52
N VAL A 204 -45.05 19.15 13.53
CA VAL A 204 -45.11 20.60 13.37
C VAL A 204 -43.76 21.15 12.93
N GLY A 205 -42.68 20.68 13.57
CA GLY A 205 -41.30 21.04 13.18
C GLY A 205 -40.96 20.62 11.74
N LEU A 206 -41.33 19.42 11.33
CA LEU A 206 -41.16 18.92 9.97
C LEU A 206 -41.90 19.79 8.95
N VAL A 207 -43.17 20.08 9.20
CA VAL A 207 -43.97 20.95 8.31
C VAL A 207 -43.39 22.37 8.25
N GLY A 208 -42.81 22.88 9.33
CA GLY A 208 -42.09 24.15 9.35
C GLY A 208 -40.87 24.13 8.45
N ARG A 209 -40.03 23.07 8.49
CA ARG A 209 -38.85 22.93 7.62
C ARG A 209 -39.24 22.79 6.14
N LEU A 210 -40.29 22.04 5.83
CA LEU A 210 -40.83 21.97 4.47
C LEU A 210 -41.32 23.34 3.96
N ALA A 211 -41.86 24.17 4.85
CA ALA A 211 -42.25 25.53 4.52
C ALA A 211 -41.02 26.42 4.21
N ASP A 212 -39.94 26.27 4.97
CA ASP A 212 -38.67 26.99 4.72
C ASP A 212 -38.01 26.60 3.37
N LYS A 213 -38.09 25.29 3.03
CA LYS A 213 -37.69 24.78 1.72
C LYS A 213 -38.65 25.18 0.58
N GLY A 214 -39.68 25.98 0.86
CA GLY A 214 -40.61 26.56 -0.14
C GLY A 214 -41.67 25.64 -0.70
N ILE A 215 -41.83 24.41 -0.14
CA ILE A 215 -42.74 23.39 -0.66
C ILE A 215 -44.19 23.91 -0.77
N PHE A 216 -44.67 24.69 0.20
CA PHE A 216 -46.03 25.21 0.22
C PHE A 216 -46.29 26.40 -0.70
N GLN A 217 -45.31 26.86 -1.45
CA GLN A 217 -45.50 27.83 -2.58
C GLN A 217 -46.06 27.12 -3.81
N VAL A 218 -45.95 25.81 -3.89
CA VAL A 218 -46.46 25.01 -5.00
C VAL A 218 -47.96 24.75 -4.87
N LYS A 219 -48.68 24.95 -5.96
CA LYS A 219 -50.09 24.59 -6.01
C LYS A 219 -50.28 23.10 -5.72
N LYS A 220 -51.24 22.77 -4.87
CA LYS A 220 -51.57 21.40 -4.43
C LYS A 220 -50.52 20.75 -3.47
N ALA A 221 -49.49 21.48 -3.00
CA ALA A 221 -48.56 20.90 -2.04
C ALA A 221 -49.24 20.42 -0.74
N VAL A 222 -50.16 21.20 -0.19
CA VAL A 222 -50.87 20.82 1.04
C VAL A 222 -51.60 19.48 0.94
N PRO A 223 -52.39 19.17 -0.11
CA PRO A 223 -52.97 17.84 -0.31
C PRO A 223 -51.92 16.72 -0.34
N ILE A 224 -50.82 16.90 -1.07
CA ILE A 224 -49.75 15.90 -1.25
C ILE A 224 -49.05 15.64 0.09
N VAL A 225 -48.63 16.70 0.79
CA VAL A 225 -48.00 16.59 2.12
C VAL A 225 -48.97 15.96 3.13
N ALA A 226 -50.24 16.30 3.09
CA ALA A 226 -51.27 15.72 3.97
C ALA A 226 -51.39 14.20 3.76
N ASP A 227 -51.44 13.76 2.53
CA ASP A 227 -51.49 12.33 2.15
C ASP A 227 -50.26 11.58 2.66
N GLN A 228 -49.06 12.09 2.36
CA GLN A 228 -47.80 11.47 2.76
C GLN A 228 -47.59 11.42 4.30
N LEU A 229 -48.07 12.42 5.03
CA LEU A 229 -47.98 12.46 6.48
C LEU A 229 -49.13 11.68 7.18
N GLY A 230 -50.09 11.15 6.42
CA GLY A 230 -51.31 10.53 6.96
C GLY A 230 -52.19 11.53 7.76
N LEU A 231 -52.24 12.80 7.34
CA LEU A 231 -52.93 13.90 8.03
C LEU A 231 -54.05 14.46 7.17
N SER A 232 -55.03 15.16 7.83
CA SER A 232 -55.97 15.97 7.08
C SER A 232 -55.34 17.25 6.57
N ARG A 233 -55.85 17.81 5.45
CA ARG A 233 -55.43 19.12 4.94
C ARG A 233 -55.54 20.22 6.00
N ALA A 234 -56.62 20.18 6.80
CA ALA A 234 -56.84 21.12 7.90
C ALA A 234 -55.75 21.02 8.97
N THR A 235 -55.28 19.79 9.26
CA THR A 235 -54.18 19.55 10.20
C THR A 235 -52.87 20.16 9.68
N VAL A 236 -52.55 19.99 8.38
CA VAL A 236 -51.35 20.59 7.78
C VAL A 236 -51.41 22.12 7.85
N TYR A 237 -52.55 22.75 7.58
CA TYR A 237 -52.70 24.20 7.75
C TYR A 237 -52.51 24.64 9.21
N ASN A 238 -53.02 23.86 10.18
CA ASN A 238 -52.81 24.17 11.59
C ASN A 238 -51.31 24.05 11.95
N TYR A 239 -50.62 23.01 11.48
CA TYR A 239 -49.18 22.83 11.72
C TYR A 239 -48.34 23.94 11.10
N LEU A 240 -48.70 24.41 9.90
CA LEU A 240 -48.05 25.57 9.27
C LEU A 240 -48.23 26.84 10.13
N ARG A 241 -49.42 27.05 10.69
CA ARG A 241 -49.66 28.19 11.58
C ARG A 241 -48.89 28.04 12.89
N ASP A 242 -48.93 26.86 13.51
CA ASP A 242 -48.22 26.58 14.77
C ASP A 242 -46.71 26.75 14.59
N ALA A 243 -46.14 26.27 13.48
CA ALA A 243 -44.71 26.41 13.13
C ALA A 243 -44.31 27.88 12.93
N ARG A 244 -45.20 28.72 12.40
CA ARG A 244 -44.94 30.17 12.26
C ARG A 244 -45.02 30.87 13.62
N ASN A 245 -46.00 30.57 14.44
CA ASN A 245 -46.20 31.21 15.74
C ASN A 245 -45.10 30.82 16.75
N GLY A 246 -44.53 29.62 16.66
CA GLY A 246 -43.41 29.20 17.51
C GLY A 246 -42.08 29.86 17.17
N ARG A 247 -42.01 30.72 16.13
CA ARG A 247 -40.85 31.49 15.68
C ARG A 247 -40.94 32.99 15.96
N GLU A 248 -42.07 33.48 16.44
CA GLU A 248 -42.12 34.86 16.93
C GLU A 248 -41.39 34.94 18.27
N PRO A 249 -40.41 35.89 18.44
CA PRO A 249 -39.54 36.03 19.60
C PRO A 249 -40.29 36.43 20.85
#